data_3eaf5b826c4614214f4bd783834a49fd
#
_entry.id   3eaf5b826c4614214f4bd783834a49fd
#
_cell.length_a   1.000
_cell.length_b   1.000
_cell.length_c   1.000
_cell.angle_alpha   90.00
_cell.angle_beta   90.00
_cell.angle_gamma   90.00
#
_symmetry.space_group_name_H-M   'P 1'
#
loop_
_entity.id
_entity.type
_entity.pdbx_description
1 polymer ?
#
loop_
_entity_poly.entity_id
_entity_poly.type
_entity_poly.pdbx_seq_one_letter_code
_entity_poly.pdbx_strand_id
1 'polypeptide(L)'
;LNIDHADDRPSNNIPLAVTSVAAEPIPVSNQAKLDSGDTAWILVSSALVLLMTIPGLALFYGGMVRKKNVLSTMAHSFVAAAIVSMSWVLVGYSLAFSQGNAVIGGFDKILLLGISPNALTGTIPEILFVLFQMTFAIITVAIITGSIAERMKFSAFVAFISVWSVL
;
A
#
# COMPACT_ATOMS: atom_id res chain seq x y z
N LEU A 1 -14.08 45.31 84.53
CA LEU A 1 -13.94 46.04 83.25
C LEU A 1 -13.51 45.06 82.18
N ASN A 2 -14.53 44.58 81.41
CA ASN A 2 -14.36 43.62 80.38
C ASN A 2 -14.22 44.38 79.05
N ILE A 3 -13.09 44.28 78.41
CA ILE A 3 -12.90 44.84 77.07
C ILE A 3 -12.84 43.70 76.10
N ASP A 4 -13.99 43.44 75.45
CA ASP A 4 -14.19 42.52 74.39
C ASP A 4 -13.51 43.10 73.15
N HIS A 5 -12.38 42.52 72.75
CA HIS A 5 -11.75 42.80 71.46
C HIS A 5 -12.36 41.91 70.40
N ALA A 6 -13.34 42.44 69.68
CA ALA A 6 -13.83 41.82 68.46
C ALA A 6 -12.71 41.88 67.44
N ASP A 7 -12.24 40.68 67.04
CA ASP A 7 -11.31 40.45 65.94
C ASP A 7 -12.09 40.54 64.61
N ASP A 8 -12.11 41.76 64.08
CA ASP A 8 -12.77 42.05 62.80
C ASP A 8 -11.84 41.75 61.62
N ARG A 9 -11.60 40.45 61.37
CA ARG A 9 -10.95 40.01 60.17
C ARG A 9 -11.97 39.75 59.11
N PRO A 10 -11.91 40.43 57.93
CA PRO A 10 -12.74 40.07 56.81
C PRO A 10 -12.36 38.65 56.31
N SER A 11 -13.28 37.76 56.43
CA SER A 11 -13.17 36.41 55.85
C SER A 11 -13.13 36.50 54.34
N ASN A 12 -11.91 36.42 53.76
CA ASN A 12 -11.70 36.27 52.35
C ASN A 12 -12.18 34.89 51.91
N ASN A 13 -13.47 34.68 51.89
CA ASN A 13 -14.11 33.58 51.18
C ASN A 13 -14.09 33.90 49.67
N ILE A 14 -12.91 33.74 49.05
CA ILE A 14 -12.84 33.62 47.59
C ILE A 14 -13.37 32.24 47.28
N PRO A 15 -14.53 32.11 46.64
CA PRO A 15 -14.94 30.80 46.14
C PRO A 15 -13.93 30.44 45.05
N LEU A 16 -13.05 29.48 45.34
CA LEU A 16 -12.32 28.75 44.31
C LEU A 16 -13.35 27.99 43.47
N ALA A 17 -14.01 28.72 42.59
CA ALA A 17 -14.68 28.11 41.45
C ALA A 17 -13.57 27.53 40.60
N VAL A 18 -13.05 26.36 40.98
CA VAL A 18 -12.36 25.47 40.08
C VAL A 18 -13.43 25.07 39.04
N THR A 19 -13.55 25.92 38.02
CA THR A 19 -14.22 25.56 36.80
C THR A 19 -13.42 24.39 36.28
N SER A 20 -13.84 23.16 36.64
CA SER A 20 -13.36 21.99 35.93
C SER A 20 -13.81 22.20 34.49
N VAL A 21 -12.90 22.71 33.67
CA VAL A 21 -13.02 22.60 32.23
C VAL A 21 -13.02 21.10 32.00
N ALA A 22 -14.22 20.52 32.03
CA ALA A 22 -14.43 19.19 31.48
C ALA A 22 -13.91 19.28 30.05
N ALA A 23 -12.69 18.78 29.84
CA ALA A 23 -12.17 18.59 28.50
C ALA A 23 -13.25 17.74 27.80
N GLU A 24 -14.01 18.38 26.92
CA GLU A 24 -14.90 17.66 26.02
C GLU A 24 -14.05 16.56 25.37
N PRO A 25 -14.47 15.29 25.44
CA PRO A 25 -13.74 14.23 24.76
C PRO A 25 -13.70 14.64 23.29
N ILE A 26 -12.51 14.98 22.80
CA ILE A 26 -12.27 15.17 21.37
C ILE A 26 -12.87 13.94 20.71
N PRO A 27 -13.89 14.07 19.86
CA PRO A 27 -14.44 12.92 19.16
C PRO A 27 -13.32 12.37 18.28
N VAL A 28 -12.61 11.37 18.77
CA VAL A 28 -11.70 10.57 17.98
C VAL A 28 -12.60 9.73 17.06
N SER A 29 -13.10 10.36 16.01
CA SER A 29 -13.70 9.62 14.91
C SER A 29 -12.54 8.98 14.13
N ASN A 30 -11.97 7.94 14.71
CA ASN A 30 -10.98 7.07 14.10
C ASN A 30 -11.62 6.15 13.06
N GLN A 31 -12.71 6.61 12.44
CA GLN A 31 -13.24 5.95 11.26
C GLN A 31 -12.41 6.43 10.08
N ALA A 32 -11.62 5.51 9.50
CA ALA A 32 -10.93 5.75 8.26
C ALA A 32 -11.93 6.36 7.26
N LYS A 33 -11.76 7.63 6.94
CA LYS A 33 -12.63 8.35 6.01
C LYS A 33 -11.95 8.37 4.66
N LEU A 34 -12.70 7.98 3.63
CA LEU A 34 -12.25 8.07 2.25
C LEU A 34 -11.85 9.51 1.91
N ASP A 35 -10.62 9.68 1.45
CA ASP A 35 -10.11 10.93 0.88
C ASP A 35 -10.02 10.81 -0.64
N SER A 36 -10.71 11.71 -1.34
CA SER A 36 -10.74 11.72 -2.80
C SER A 36 -9.43 12.22 -3.41
N GLY A 37 -8.71 13.10 -2.72
CA GLY A 37 -7.39 13.59 -3.15
C GLY A 37 -6.35 12.48 -3.11
N ASP A 38 -6.25 11.77 -1.98
CA ASP A 38 -5.36 10.61 -1.84
C ASP A 38 -5.69 9.52 -2.85
N THR A 39 -6.98 9.25 -3.05
CA THR A 39 -7.45 8.25 -4.03
C THR A 39 -7.03 8.64 -5.45
N ALA A 40 -7.24 9.88 -5.86
CA ALA A 40 -6.84 10.37 -7.17
C ALA A 40 -5.31 10.32 -7.35
N TRP A 41 -4.56 10.71 -6.31
CA TRP A 41 -3.10 10.67 -6.35
C TRP A 41 -2.56 9.25 -6.53
N ILE A 42 -3.07 8.27 -5.80
CA ILE A 42 -2.64 6.87 -5.91
C ILE A 42 -3.06 6.26 -7.26
N LEU A 43 -4.22 6.64 -7.82
CA LEU A 43 -4.60 6.23 -9.18
C LEU A 43 -3.60 6.72 -10.24
N VAL A 44 -3.27 8.01 -10.21
CA VAL A 44 -2.28 8.59 -11.14
C VAL A 44 -0.92 7.95 -10.94
N SER A 45 -0.49 7.77 -9.70
CA SER A 45 0.78 7.11 -9.37
C SER A 45 0.84 5.69 -9.90
N SER A 46 -0.23 4.91 -9.76
CA SER A 46 -0.34 3.55 -10.31
C SER A 46 -0.19 3.53 -11.83
N ALA A 47 -0.85 4.47 -12.51
CA ALA A 47 -0.74 4.59 -13.96
C ALA A 47 0.69 4.96 -14.40
N LEU A 48 1.36 5.86 -13.68
CA LEU A 48 2.75 6.24 -13.97
C LEU A 48 3.72 5.09 -13.74
N VAL A 49 3.56 4.30 -12.68
CA VAL A 49 4.39 3.10 -12.44
C VAL A 49 4.18 2.06 -13.54
N LEU A 50 2.95 1.83 -13.99
CA LEU A 50 2.68 0.94 -15.12
C LEU A 50 3.29 1.49 -16.43
N LEU A 51 3.21 2.78 -16.68
CA LEU A 51 3.85 3.43 -17.83
C LEU A 51 5.38 3.28 -17.80
N MET A 52 5.98 3.39 -16.63
CA MET A 52 7.41 3.16 -16.46
C MET A 52 7.78 1.70 -16.72
N THR A 53 6.95 0.76 -16.28
CA THR A 53 7.24 -0.67 -16.33
C THR A 53 6.98 -1.25 -17.71
N ILE A 54 5.77 -1.09 -18.24
CA ILE A 54 5.37 -1.79 -19.48
C ILE A 54 6.04 -1.15 -20.70
N PRO A 55 5.79 0.10 -21.09
CA PRO A 55 6.52 0.69 -22.21
C PRO A 55 7.95 1.12 -21.85
N GLY A 56 8.18 1.68 -20.68
CA GLY A 56 9.48 2.24 -20.29
C GLY A 56 10.59 1.18 -20.28
N LEU A 57 10.46 0.16 -19.42
CA LEU A 57 11.47 -0.90 -19.34
C LEU A 57 11.51 -1.77 -20.59
N ALA A 58 10.37 -2.04 -21.23
CA ALA A 58 10.34 -2.82 -22.47
C ALA A 58 11.15 -2.13 -23.58
N LEU A 59 10.98 -0.83 -23.76
CA LEU A 59 11.75 -0.04 -24.73
C LEU A 59 13.22 0.10 -24.33
N PHE A 60 13.49 0.32 -23.04
CA PHE A 60 14.86 0.44 -22.52
C PHE A 60 15.66 -0.83 -22.79
N TYR A 61 15.15 -2.00 -22.39
CA TYR A 61 15.83 -3.27 -22.63
C TYR A 61 15.82 -3.66 -24.12
N GLY A 62 14.73 -3.34 -24.84
CA GLY A 62 14.68 -3.52 -26.29
C GLY A 62 15.78 -2.73 -27.03
N GLY A 63 16.11 -1.53 -26.53
CA GLY A 63 17.20 -0.72 -27.08
C GLY A 63 18.61 -1.26 -26.80
N MET A 64 18.77 -2.10 -25.78
CA MET A 64 20.07 -2.67 -25.38
C MET A 64 20.42 -3.99 -26.06
N VAL A 65 19.45 -4.65 -26.67
CA VAL A 65 19.64 -5.95 -27.32
C VAL A 65 19.84 -5.82 -28.82
N ARG A 66 20.28 -6.89 -29.46
CA ARG A 66 20.46 -6.93 -30.93
C ARG A 66 19.12 -6.70 -31.63
N LYS A 67 19.12 -6.01 -32.78
CA LYS A 67 17.91 -5.67 -33.55
C LYS A 67 16.96 -6.84 -33.75
N LYS A 68 17.46 -8.06 -34.01
CA LYS A 68 16.65 -9.28 -34.19
C LYS A 68 15.95 -9.76 -32.92
N ASN A 69 16.39 -9.36 -31.74
CA ASN A 69 15.90 -9.81 -30.44
C ASN A 69 15.03 -8.76 -29.72
N VAL A 70 14.88 -7.56 -30.28
CA VAL A 70 14.09 -6.46 -29.69
C VAL A 70 12.68 -6.89 -29.34
N LEU A 71 11.97 -7.46 -30.32
CA LEU A 71 10.59 -7.88 -30.13
C LEU A 71 10.46 -9.00 -29.07
N SER A 72 11.40 -9.93 -29.05
CA SER A 72 11.45 -10.99 -28.04
C SER A 72 11.66 -10.42 -26.65
N THR A 73 12.57 -9.48 -26.49
CA THR A 73 12.86 -8.84 -25.20
C THR A 73 11.67 -8.01 -24.70
N MET A 74 11.02 -7.26 -25.59
CA MET A 74 9.78 -6.56 -25.25
C MET A 74 8.69 -7.51 -24.82
N ALA A 75 8.52 -8.64 -25.54
CA ALA A 75 7.54 -9.66 -25.19
C ALA A 75 7.76 -10.24 -23.79
N HIS A 76 9.02 -10.42 -23.34
CA HIS A 76 9.32 -10.85 -21.97
C HIS A 76 8.74 -9.89 -20.93
N SER A 77 8.85 -8.58 -21.12
CA SER A 77 8.31 -7.58 -20.19
C SER A 77 6.77 -7.63 -20.13
N PHE A 78 6.08 -7.77 -21.26
CA PHE A 78 4.63 -7.89 -21.31
C PHE A 78 4.12 -9.18 -20.65
N VAL A 79 4.80 -10.30 -20.93
CA VAL A 79 4.44 -11.60 -20.35
C VAL A 79 4.73 -11.61 -18.86
N ALA A 80 5.82 -11.00 -18.41
CA ALA A 80 6.10 -10.82 -16.99
C ALA A 80 4.96 -10.06 -16.31
N ALA A 81 4.54 -8.93 -16.87
CA ALA A 81 3.44 -8.15 -16.34
C ALA A 81 2.15 -8.97 -16.20
N ALA A 82 1.80 -9.75 -17.24
CA ALA A 82 0.60 -10.59 -17.22
C ALA A 82 0.67 -11.69 -16.15
N ILE A 83 1.77 -12.44 -16.09
CA ILE A 83 1.94 -13.53 -15.13
C ILE A 83 1.94 -13.02 -13.70
N VAL A 84 2.69 -11.94 -13.42
CA VAL A 84 2.78 -11.37 -12.08
C VAL A 84 1.44 -10.79 -11.64
N SER A 85 0.70 -10.14 -12.54
CA SER A 85 -0.64 -9.65 -12.21
C SER A 85 -1.57 -10.80 -11.83
N MET A 86 -1.54 -11.91 -12.57
CA MET A 86 -2.35 -13.08 -12.23
C MET A 86 -1.93 -13.71 -10.90
N SER A 87 -0.63 -13.94 -10.69
CA SER A 87 -0.13 -14.51 -9.42
C SER A 87 -0.42 -13.60 -8.22
N TRP A 88 -0.35 -12.27 -8.41
CA TRP A 88 -0.69 -11.30 -7.38
C TRP A 88 -2.15 -11.40 -6.94
N VAL A 89 -3.07 -11.42 -7.89
CA VAL A 89 -4.52 -11.54 -7.61
C VAL A 89 -4.86 -12.91 -7.01
N LEU A 90 -4.22 -13.98 -7.49
CA LEU A 90 -4.50 -15.34 -7.02
C LEU A 90 -4.03 -15.54 -5.58
N VAL A 91 -2.78 -15.22 -5.29
CA VAL A 91 -2.13 -15.63 -4.03
C VAL A 91 -1.27 -14.50 -3.44
N GLY A 92 -0.56 -13.74 -4.28
CA GLY A 92 0.48 -12.81 -3.85
C GLY A 92 -0.01 -11.75 -2.85
N TYR A 93 -1.16 -11.13 -3.11
CA TYR A 93 -1.73 -10.16 -2.19
C TYR A 93 -2.06 -10.78 -0.83
N SER A 94 -2.61 -12.00 -0.82
CA SER A 94 -2.95 -12.69 0.43
C SER A 94 -1.70 -12.99 1.24
N LEU A 95 -0.65 -13.50 0.60
CA LEU A 95 0.61 -13.82 1.29
C LEU A 95 1.34 -12.58 1.82
N ALA A 96 1.19 -11.43 1.14
CA ALA A 96 1.85 -10.20 1.54
C ALA A 96 1.10 -9.41 2.63
N PHE A 97 -0.24 -9.37 2.59
CA PHE A 97 -1.06 -8.45 3.37
C PHE A 97 -2.15 -9.11 4.24
N SER A 98 -2.24 -10.43 4.27
CA SER A 98 -3.15 -11.14 5.17
C SER A 98 -2.48 -11.38 6.54
N GLN A 99 -3.29 -11.52 7.58
CA GLN A 99 -2.78 -11.90 8.88
C GLN A 99 -2.29 -13.35 8.84
N GLY A 100 -1.05 -13.57 9.22
CA GLY A 100 -0.41 -14.88 9.19
C GLY A 100 0.71 -15.00 10.22
N ASN A 101 1.74 -15.77 9.91
CA ASN A 101 2.93 -15.93 10.74
C ASN A 101 3.90 -14.76 10.54
N ALA A 102 4.99 -14.74 11.32
CA ALA A 102 6.01 -13.69 11.27
C ALA A 102 6.73 -13.55 9.90
N VAL A 103 6.59 -14.52 9.01
CA VAL A 103 7.31 -14.59 7.72
C VAL A 103 6.35 -14.55 6.52
N ILE A 104 5.19 -15.17 6.61
CA ILE A 104 4.25 -15.33 5.50
C ILE A 104 2.84 -15.00 5.99
N GLY A 105 2.08 -14.22 5.19
CA GLY A 105 0.68 -13.94 5.44
C GLY A 105 -0.21 -15.17 5.29
N GLY A 106 -1.45 -15.05 5.74
CA GLY A 106 -2.46 -16.09 5.63
C GLY A 106 -3.08 -16.19 4.23
N PHE A 107 -4.08 -17.05 4.11
CA PHE A 107 -4.79 -17.31 2.86
C PHE A 107 -6.20 -16.67 2.82
N ASP A 108 -6.49 -15.77 3.75
CA ASP A 108 -7.84 -15.21 3.93
C ASP A 108 -8.30 -14.31 2.78
N LYS A 109 -7.33 -13.77 2.01
CA LYS A 109 -7.59 -12.85 0.89
C LYS A 109 -7.23 -13.45 -0.48
N ILE A 110 -7.18 -14.78 -0.59
CA ILE A 110 -6.97 -15.47 -1.88
C ILE A 110 -8.06 -15.03 -2.88
N LEU A 111 -7.66 -14.81 -4.12
CA LEU A 111 -8.53 -14.30 -5.20
C LEU A 111 -9.20 -12.97 -4.84
N LEU A 112 -8.60 -12.20 -3.93
CA LEU A 112 -9.18 -10.98 -3.36
C LEU A 112 -10.54 -11.20 -2.68
N LEU A 113 -10.89 -12.45 -2.36
CA LEU A 113 -12.06 -12.79 -1.57
C LEU A 113 -11.91 -12.20 -0.16
N GLY A 114 -13.02 -11.70 0.40
CA GLY A 114 -12.99 -11.03 1.71
C GLY A 114 -12.65 -9.54 1.67
N ILE A 115 -12.29 -8.96 0.52
CA ILE A 115 -12.17 -7.52 0.36
C ILE A 115 -13.58 -6.96 0.11
N SER A 116 -14.11 -6.22 1.09
CA SER A 116 -15.39 -5.53 0.90
C SER A 116 -15.22 -4.37 -0.08
N PRO A 117 -16.21 -4.06 -0.93
CA PRO A 117 -16.18 -2.89 -1.81
C PRO A 117 -15.96 -1.56 -1.07
N ASN A 118 -16.36 -1.51 0.20
CA ASN A 118 -16.22 -0.34 1.06
C ASN A 118 -15.01 -0.44 2.02
N ALA A 119 -14.19 -1.47 1.89
CA ALA A 119 -12.99 -1.60 2.72
C ALA A 119 -11.99 -0.50 2.39
N LEU A 120 -11.46 0.13 3.43
CA LEU A 120 -10.47 1.19 3.34
C LEU A 120 -9.15 0.71 3.92
N THR A 121 -8.06 1.07 3.26
CA THR A 121 -6.71 0.96 3.78
C THR A 121 -6.17 2.37 3.98
N GLY A 122 -6.16 2.84 5.24
CA GLY A 122 -5.93 4.25 5.53
C GLY A 122 -7.07 5.13 4.97
N THR A 123 -6.75 6.05 4.08
CA THR A 123 -7.67 7.00 3.46
C THR A 123 -8.13 6.60 2.06
N ILE A 124 -7.68 5.46 1.54
CA ILE A 124 -7.97 5.00 0.17
C ILE A 124 -8.72 3.66 0.16
N PRO A 125 -9.48 3.35 -0.92
CA PRO A 125 -10.09 2.04 -1.08
C PRO A 125 -9.05 0.91 -1.08
N GLU A 126 -9.32 -0.19 -0.37
CA GLU A 126 -8.39 -1.33 -0.31
C GLU A 126 -8.10 -1.90 -1.70
N ILE A 127 -9.08 -1.94 -2.59
CA ILE A 127 -8.88 -2.42 -3.97
C ILE A 127 -7.86 -1.56 -4.75
N LEU A 128 -7.83 -0.25 -4.50
CA LEU A 128 -6.84 0.64 -5.10
C LEU A 128 -5.45 0.38 -4.52
N PHE A 129 -5.36 0.10 -3.22
CA PHE A 129 -4.11 -0.32 -2.58
C PHE A 129 -3.59 -1.63 -3.18
N VAL A 130 -4.45 -2.62 -3.41
CA VAL A 130 -4.11 -3.88 -4.10
C VAL A 130 -3.51 -3.60 -5.47
N LEU A 131 -4.17 -2.74 -6.27
CA LEU A 131 -3.70 -2.36 -7.61
C LEU A 131 -2.34 -1.67 -7.56
N PHE A 132 -2.18 -0.72 -6.65
CA PHE A 132 -0.93 0.02 -6.49
C PHE A 132 0.23 -0.91 -6.14
N GLN A 133 0.05 -1.79 -5.17
CA GLN A 133 1.07 -2.76 -4.77
C GLN A 133 1.38 -3.78 -5.89
N MET A 134 0.38 -4.18 -6.67
CA MET A 134 0.57 -5.03 -7.85
C MET A 134 1.55 -4.40 -8.85
N THR A 135 1.50 -3.08 -9.05
CA THR A 135 2.43 -2.41 -9.98
C THR A 135 3.89 -2.55 -9.56
N PHE A 136 4.15 -2.56 -8.24
CA PHE A 136 5.50 -2.80 -7.70
C PHE A 136 5.93 -4.27 -7.83
N ALA A 137 5.02 -5.21 -7.64
CA ALA A 137 5.31 -6.62 -7.91
C ALA A 137 5.70 -6.83 -9.39
N ILE A 138 4.99 -6.19 -10.31
CA ILE A 138 5.28 -6.26 -11.76
C ILE A 138 6.66 -5.67 -12.08
N ILE A 139 6.97 -4.47 -11.58
CA ILE A 139 8.26 -3.83 -11.89
C ILE A 139 9.43 -4.62 -11.34
N THR A 140 9.29 -5.22 -10.17
CA THR A 140 10.34 -6.02 -9.55
C THR A 140 10.76 -7.19 -10.46
N VAL A 141 9.78 -7.90 -11.04
CA VAL A 141 10.06 -8.97 -12.00
C VAL A 141 10.56 -8.40 -13.33
N ALA A 142 9.97 -7.29 -13.79
CA ALA A 142 10.37 -6.66 -15.05
C ALA A 142 11.84 -6.21 -15.06
N ILE A 143 12.39 -5.76 -13.94
CA ILE A 143 13.82 -5.40 -13.83
C ILE A 143 14.71 -6.63 -14.05
N ILE A 144 14.32 -7.81 -13.59
CA ILE A 144 15.09 -9.05 -13.78
C ILE A 144 15.21 -9.41 -15.25
N THR A 145 14.21 -9.06 -16.09
CA THR A 145 14.23 -9.40 -17.53
C THR A 145 15.48 -8.87 -18.23
N GLY A 146 16.01 -7.72 -17.79
CA GLY A 146 17.24 -7.14 -18.36
C GLY A 146 18.48 -8.01 -18.14
N SER A 147 18.60 -8.68 -17.00
CA SER A 147 19.76 -9.52 -16.67
C SER A 147 19.79 -10.84 -17.45
N ILE A 148 18.61 -11.32 -17.85
CA ILE A 148 18.43 -12.61 -18.54
C ILE A 148 18.16 -12.46 -20.03
N ALA A 149 18.06 -11.23 -20.54
CA ALA A 149 17.87 -10.93 -21.94
C ALA A 149 18.96 -11.64 -22.78
N GLU A 150 18.56 -12.29 -23.88
CA GLU A 150 19.41 -13.09 -24.77
C GLU A 150 20.07 -14.33 -24.14
N ARG A 151 19.87 -14.62 -22.85
CA ARG A 151 20.57 -15.70 -22.13
C ARG A 151 19.66 -16.87 -21.75
N MET A 152 18.36 -16.64 -21.62
CA MET A 152 17.40 -17.63 -21.16
C MET A 152 16.32 -17.93 -22.24
N LYS A 153 15.94 -19.20 -22.36
CA LYS A 153 14.82 -19.58 -23.20
C LYS A 153 13.50 -19.03 -22.62
N PHE A 154 12.58 -18.62 -23.47
CA PHE A 154 11.31 -18.04 -23.06
C PHE A 154 10.50 -18.93 -22.08
N SER A 155 10.45 -20.23 -22.33
CA SER A 155 9.74 -21.17 -21.44
C SER A 155 10.37 -21.26 -20.04
N ALA A 156 11.71 -21.23 -19.96
CA ALA A 156 12.42 -21.22 -18.69
C ALA A 156 12.19 -19.90 -17.92
N PHE A 157 12.13 -18.80 -18.66
CA PHE A 157 11.78 -17.49 -18.09
C PHE A 157 10.36 -17.50 -17.48
N VAL A 158 9.35 -17.99 -18.21
CA VAL A 158 7.98 -18.08 -17.71
C VAL A 158 7.90 -18.94 -16.45
N ALA A 159 8.55 -20.11 -16.43
CA ALA A 159 8.60 -20.98 -15.26
C ALA A 159 9.27 -20.29 -14.07
N PHE A 160 10.40 -19.62 -14.31
CA PHE A 160 11.14 -18.90 -13.29
C PHE A 160 10.30 -17.80 -12.64
N ILE A 161 9.71 -16.90 -13.44
CA ILE A 161 8.94 -15.77 -12.91
C ILE A 161 7.68 -16.21 -12.19
N SER A 162 7.04 -17.31 -12.65
CA SER A 162 5.84 -17.86 -12.00
C SER A 162 6.13 -18.35 -10.57
N VAL A 163 7.27 -18.95 -10.35
CA VAL A 163 7.69 -19.41 -9.02
C VAL A 163 8.22 -18.25 -8.20
N TRP A 164 9.10 -17.45 -8.79
CA TRP A 164 9.78 -16.36 -8.08
C TRP A 164 8.83 -15.23 -7.63
N SER A 165 7.74 -14.98 -8.37
CA SER A 165 6.77 -13.94 -8.00
C SER A 165 5.92 -14.30 -6.78
N VAL A 166 5.97 -15.55 -6.31
CA VAL A 166 5.20 -16.04 -5.15
C VAL A 166 6.10 -16.29 -3.92
N LEU A 167 7.40 -16.54 -4.14
CA LEU A 167 8.39 -16.73 -3.09
C LEU A 167 8.91 -15.41 -2.53
#